data_8ed014afaa75f92ff07c99b840d03fbf
#
_entry.id   8ed014afaa75f92ff07c99b840d03fbf
#
_cell.length_a   1.000
_cell.length_b   1.000
_cell.length_c   1.000
_cell.angle_alpha   90.00
_cell.angle_beta   90.00
_cell.angle_gamma   90.00
#
_symmetry.space_group_name_H-M   'P 1'
#
loop_
_entity.id
_entity.type
_entity.pdbx_description
1 polymer ?
#
loop_
_entity_poly.entity_id
_entity_poly.type
_entity_poly.pdbx_seq_one_letter_code
_entity_poly.pdbx_strand_id
1 'polypeptide(L)'
;MPLNDAVDWARDLGGGTRVALVQAGTFRSDAGTLFGPVPWVLWGGLVMDEIDDKRRLLQALNCLLIETPAGRVLVETGIGERADDKTRAMRVYEGPWIASALETAGFLPASVNVVAMSHLHFDHAGGLLRADGERTFPNARIVAQMAEWEVALGDNPRLVASYVQPELALVKDWGAQGWVDGEREILPGVTVVPTGGHSTGHQAVIVRGGGDGGRTLAFLGDLLMRPWAANPRWVTSFDDFPLESVLRKAELFAQAVDEDWIVVLSHEPQHPVGRLVRDRDRFRYEAT
;
A
#
# COMPACT_ATOMS: atom_id res chain seq x y z
N MET A 1 12.38 -20.15 6.39
CA MET A 1 13.12 -19.51 7.49
C MET A 1 12.14 -18.65 8.25
N PRO A 2 12.15 -18.61 9.57
CA PRO A 2 11.35 -17.65 10.32
C PRO A 2 11.85 -16.23 10.04
N LEU A 3 10.95 -15.24 10.12
CA LEU A 3 11.31 -13.82 10.10
C LEU A 3 12.45 -13.57 11.09
N ASN A 4 13.56 -13.06 10.62
CA ASN A 4 14.76 -12.78 11.40
C ASN A 4 14.87 -11.26 11.65
N ASP A 5 15.88 -10.86 12.41
CA ASP A 5 16.13 -9.47 12.80
C ASP A 5 16.51 -8.53 11.63
N ALA A 6 16.42 -9.01 10.40
CA ALA A 6 16.72 -8.23 9.17
C ALA A 6 15.52 -7.46 8.61
N VAL A 7 14.35 -7.55 9.25
CA VAL A 7 13.18 -6.73 8.89
C VAL A 7 13.00 -5.61 9.90
N ASP A 8 12.73 -4.42 9.42
CA ASP A 8 12.59 -3.22 10.25
C ASP A 8 11.46 -3.33 11.28
N TRP A 9 10.46 -4.19 11.02
CA TRP A 9 9.37 -4.46 11.94
C TRP A 9 8.72 -5.81 11.65
N ALA A 10 8.52 -6.63 12.69
CA ALA A 10 7.81 -7.89 12.61
C ALA A 10 6.90 -8.10 13.82
N ARG A 11 5.74 -8.74 13.62
CA ARG A 11 4.78 -9.08 14.69
C ARG A 11 4.14 -10.45 14.46
N ASP A 12 3.87 -11.12 15.55
CA ASP A 12 2.97 -12.28 15.61
C ASP A 12 1.54 -11.79 15.92
N LEU A 13 0.61 -12.13 15.05
CA LEU A 13 -0.80 -11.77 15.21
C LEU A 13 -1.61 -12.89 15.88
N GLY A 14 -1.02 -14.06 16.09
CA GLY A 14 -1.66 -15.25 16.66
C GLY A 14 -2.04 -16.27 15.59
N GLY A 15 -2.30 -17.52 16.02
CA GLY A 15 -2.71 -18.62 15.14
C GLY A 15 -1.69 -19.01 14.08
N GLY A 16 -0.39 -18.70 14.28
CA GLY A 16 0.68 -18.92 13.31
C GLY A 16 0.73 -17.87 12.19
N THR A 17 -0.05 -16.78 12.30
CA THR A 17 -0.01 -15.64 11.38
C THR A 17 1.03 -14.62 11.85
N ARG A 18 2.01 -14.35 11.03
CA ARG A 18 3.09 -13.40 11.28
C ARG A 18 3.16 -12.38 10.15
N VAL A 19 3.52 -11.16 10.49
CA VAL A 19 3.65 -10.06 9.53
C VAL A 19 4.98 -9.35 9.69
N ALA A 20 5.52 -8.85 8.58
CA ALA A 20 6.72 -8.04 8.57
C ALA A 20 6.58 -6.90 7.57
N LEU A 21 7.12 -5.75 7.92
CA LEU A 21 7.25 -4.63 6.99
C LEU A 21 8.51 -4.83 6.14
N VAL A 22 8.35 -4.62 4.82
CA VAL A 22 9.45 -4.65 3.85
C VAL A 22 9.38 -3.35 3.06
N GLN A 23 10.38 -2.49 3.20
CA GLN A 23 10.44 -1.24 2.46
C GLN A 23 11.04 -1.47 1.08
N ALA A 24 10.28 -1.16 0.03
CA ALA A 24 10.68 -1.32 -1.38
C ALA A 24 11.21 -0.01 -2.00
N GLY A 25 11.95 0.77 -1.20
CA GLY A 25 12.53 2.04 -1.62
C GLY A 25 11.74 3.27 -1.23
N THR A 26 12.14 4.38 -1.81
CA THR A 26 11.52 5.70 -1.57
C THR A 26 11.38 6.48 -2.86
N PHE A 27 10.50 7.47 -2.85
CA PHE A 27 10.35 8.45 -3.92
C PHE A 27 9.89 9.80 -3.35
N ARG A 28 9.79 10.82 -4.21
CA ARG A 28 9.28 12.12 -3.81
C ARG A 28 8.10 12.54 -4.68
N SER A 29 7.05 13.03 -4.03
CA SER A 29 5.87 13.60 -4.67
C SER A 29 5.69 15.07 -4.30
N ASP A 30 5.07 15.84 -5.18
CA ASP A 30 4.71 17.23 -4.88
C ASP A 30 3.81 17.28 -3.65
N ALA A 31 4.22 18.07 -2.65
CA ALA A 31 3.48 18.15 -1.39
C ALA A 31 2.07 18.73 -1.57
N GLY A 32 1.89 19.68 -2.49
CA GLY A 32 0.58 20.26 -2.77
C GLY A 32 -0.41 19.22 -3.30
N THR A 33 0.06 18.28 -4.13
CA THR A 33 -0.81 17.20 -4.65
C THR A 33 -1.19 16.18 -3.59
N LEU A 34 -0.31 15.92 -2.61
CA LEU A 34 -0.59 15.01 -1.50
C LEU A 34 -1.63 15.56 -0.52
N PHE A 35 -1.68 16.87 -0.34
CA PHE A 35 -2.69 17.52 0.51
C PHE A 35 -3.93 17.99 -0.24
N GLY A 36 -3.90 17.95 -1.58
CA GLY A 36 -5.05 18.23 -2.43
C GLY A 36 -5.74 19.57 -2.11
N PRO A 37 -7.03 19.57 -1.77
CA PRO A 37 -7.78 20.78 -1.50
C PRO A 37 -7.49 21.42 -0.13
N VAL A 38 -6.66 20.82 0.71
CA VAL A 38 -6.37 21.33 2.06
C VAL A 38 -5.49 22.58 1.96
N PRO A 39 -5.87 23.71 2.58
CA PRO A 39 -5.05 24.92 2.52
C PRO A 39 -3.68 24.76 3.17
N TRP A 40 -2.63 25.31 2.55
CA TRP A 40 -1.25 25.30 3.05
C TRP A 40 -1.11 25.68 4.52
N VAL A 41 -1.87 26.67 4.98
CA VAL A 41 -1.85 27.16 6.36
C VAL A 41 -2.19 26.06 7.39
N LEU A 42 -2.88 25.00 6.97
CA LEU A 42 -3.25 23.88 7.86
C LEU A 42 -2.23 22.76 7.85
N TRP A 43 -1.51 22.54 6.74
CA TRP A 43 -0.63 21.38 6.62
C TRP A 43 0.86 21.73 6.50
N GLY A 44 1.21 22.93 6.04
CA GLY A 44 2.60 23.29 5.78
C GLY A 44 3.52 23.07 6.99
N GLY A 45 3.06 23.42 8.20
CA GLY A 45 3.81 23.22 9.44
C GLY A 45 3.98 21.76 9.87
N LEU A 46 3.19 20.83 9.30
CA LEU A 46 3.29 19.41 9.65
C LEU A 46 4.44 18.68 8.96
N VAL A 47 4.89 19.20 7.81
CA VAL A 47 5.86 18.50 6.94
C VAL A 47 6.99 19.44 6.45
N MET A 48 7.13 20.61 7.06
CA MET A 48 8.10 21.63 6.63
C MET A 48 9.54 21.09 6.60
N ASP A 49 9.91 20.28 7.58
CA ASP A 49 11.24 19.71 7.71
C ASP A 49 11.50 18.52 6.77
N GLU A 50 10.44 18.01 6.13
CA GLU A 50 10.50 16.86 5.20
C GLU A 50 10.45 17.30 3.72
N ILE A 51 10.04 18.54 3.45
CA ILE A 51 9.90 19.09 2.10
C ILE A 51 11.26 19.54 1.57
N ASP A 52 11.61 19.10 0.36
CA ASP A 52 12.82 19.54 -0.33
C ASP A 52 12.66 20.94 -0.99
N ASP A 53 13.74 21.47 -1.58
CA ASP A 53 13.79 22.75 -2.27
C ASP A 53 12.82 22.85 -3.46
N LYS A 54 12.37 21.71 -4.00
CA LYS A 54 11.37 21.60 -5.08
C LYS A 54 9.94 21.34 -4.55
N ARG A 55 9.73 21.51 -3.24
CA ARG A 55 8.45 21.28 -2.56
C ARG A 55 7.92 19.86 -2.67
N ARG A 56 8.81 18.87 -2.73
CA ARG A 56 8.47 17.45 -2.79
C ARG A 56 8.65 16.83 -1.42
N LEU A 57 7.68 16.03 -1.01
CA LEU A 57 7.68 15.26 0.24
C LEU A 57 8.20 13.86 -0.02
N LEU A 58 9.06 13.36 0.88
CA LEU A 58 9.56 11.99 0.84
C LEU A 58 8.43 11.01 1.12
N GLN A 59 8.32 9.97 0.30
CA GLN A 59 7.39 8.86 0.44
C GLN A 59 8.18 7.56 0.52
N ALA A 60 7.90 6.72 1.49
CA ALA A 60 8.38 5.34 1.52
C ALA A 60 7.46 4.44 0.66
N LEU A 61 7.98 3.31 0.25
CA LEU A 61 7.24 2.25 -0.45
C LEU A 61 7.13 1.05 0.51
N ASN A 62 6.20 1.16 1.43
CA ASN A 62 6.01 0.16 2.48
C ASN A 62 5.16 -1.00 1.96
N CYS A 63 5.77 -2.18 1.90
CA CYS A 63 5.11 -3.43 1.55
C CYS A 63 4.95 -4.29 2.81
N LEU A 64 3.88 -5.08 2.88
CA LEU A 64 3.64 -5.95 4.03
C LEU A 64 3.76 -7.41 3.60
N LEU A 65 4.73 -8.14 4.19
CA LEU A 65 4.83 -9.58 4.05
C LEU A 65 4.03 -10.26 5.16
N ILE A 66 3.14 -11.15 4.77
CA ILE A 66 2.27 -11.92 5.66
C ILE A 66 2.60 -13.39 5.49
N GLU A 67 2.98 -14.06 6.59
CA GLU A 67 3.11 -15.52 6.66
C GLU A 67 1.93 -16.10 7.42
N THR A 68 1.26 -17.07 6.81
CA THR A 68 0.19 -17.87 7.43
C THR A 68 0.54 -19.35 7.32
N PRO A 69 -0.11 -20.24 8.06
CA PRO A 69 0.04 -21.69 7.85
C PRO A 69 -0.34 -22.15 6.44
N ALA A 70 -1.11 -21.37 5.70
CA ALA A 70 -1.57 -21.68 4.34
C ALA A 70 -0.68 -21.10 3.23
N GLY A 71 0.29 -20.24 3.57
CA GLY A 71 1.18 -19.62 2.59
C GLY A 71 1.55 -18.18 2.89
N ARG A 72 2.19 -17.52 1.92
CA ARG A 72 2.67 -16.14 2.02
C ARG A 72 1.92 -15.20 1.12
N VAL A 73 1.53 -14.05 1.66
CA VAL A 73 0.98 -12.93 0.92
C VAL A 73 1.97 -11.77 1.01
N LEU A 74 2.26 -11.13 -0.09
CA LEU A 74 2.90 -9.82 -0.14
C LEU A 74 1.85 -8.78 -0.51
N VAL A 75 1.74 -7.72 0.27
CA VAL A 75 0.89 -6.56 -0.04
C VAL A 75 1.78 -5.48 -0.62
N GLU A 76 1.47 -4.99 -1.81
CA GLU A 76 2.22 -4.02 -2.60
C GLU A 76 3.57 -4.50 -3.11
N THR A 77 4.10 -3.79 -4.11
CA THR A 77 5.39 -4.11 -4.74
C THR A 77 6.29 -2.88 -4.98
N GLY A 78 5.81 -1.68 -4.66
CA GLY A 78 6.54 -0.45 -4.91
C GLY A 78 6.62 -0.09 -6.40
N ILE A 79 7.57 0.80 -6.73
CA ILE A 79 7.76 1.35 -8.09
C ILE A 79 8.46 0.37 -9.04
N GLY A 80 9.30 -0.52 -8.50
CA GLY A 80 10.09 -1.43 -9.32
C GLY A 80 11.24 -0.77 -10.08
N GLU A 81 11.82 -1.53 -11.03
CA GLU A 81 13.09 -1.23 -11.69
C GLU A 81 12.92 -0.57 -13.07
N ARG A 82 11.73 -0.52 -13.62
CA ARG A 82 11.48 -0.22 -15.05
C ARG A 82 11.24 1.25 -15.37
N ALA A 83 11.10 2.12 -14.36
CA ALA A 83 10.95 3.55 -14.59
C ALA A 83 12.14 4.10 -15.40
N ASP A 84 11.85 4.94 -16.43
CA ASP A 84 12.89 5.59 -17.22
C ASP A 84 13.70 6.60 -16.40
N ASP A 85 14.89 6.95 -16.88
CA ASP A 85 15.83 7.84 -16.18
C ASP A 85 15.23 9.23 -15.89
N LYS A 86 14.39 9.76 -16.78
CA LYS A 86 13.73 11.06 -16.61
C LYS A 86 12.73 10.99 -15.46
N THR A 87 11.92 9.94 -15.42
CA THR A 87 10.94 9.71 -14.34
C THR A 87 11.65 9.46 -13.01
N ARG A 88 12.72 8.65 -13.01
CA ARG A 88 13.57 8.43 -11.81
C ARG A 88 14.13 9.74 -11.28
N ALA A 89 14.73 10.56 -12.12
CA ALA A 89 15.31 11.84 -11.72
C ALA A 89 14.25 12.86 -11.24
N MET A 90 13.09 12.89 -11.89
CA MET A 90 11.99 13.79 -11.52
C MET A 90 11.42 13.46 -10.14
N ARG A 91 11.25 12.18 -9.84
CA ARG A 91 10.63 11.69 -8.59
C ARG A 91 11.66 11.22 -7.55
N VAL A 92 12.96 11.27 -7.86
CA VAL A 92 14.05 10.82 -6.96
C VAL A 92 13.77 9.41 -6.44
N TYR A 93 13.69 8.45 -7.35
CA TYR A 93 13.50 7.04 -6.98
C TYR A 93 14.78 6.46 -6.41
N GLU A 94 14.71 5.92 -5.21
CA GLU A 94 15.82 5.25 -4.53
C GLU A 94 15.36 3.88 -4.04
N GLY A 95 16.18 2.83 -4.34
CA GLY A 95 15.93 1.47 -3.85
C GLY A 95 16.19 1.31 -2.36
N PRO A 96 16.07 0.10 -1.82
CA PRO A 96 16.02 -1.19 -2.53
C PRO A 96 14.69 -1.45 -3.25
N TRP A 97 14.74 -2.23 -4.33
CA TRP A 97 13.53 -2.71 -4.98
C TRP A 97 12.96 -3.93 -4.25
N ILE A 98 11.68 -4.22 -4.43
CA ILE A 98 10.97 -5.25 -3.65
C ILE A 98 11.65 -6.62 -3.66
N ALA A 99 12.20 -7.06 -4.79
CA ALA A 99 12.89 -8.34 -4.87
C ALA A 99 14.12 -8.39 -3.95
N SER A 100 15.01 -7.39 -4.05
CA SER A 100 16.21 -7.29 -3.21
C SER A 100 15.90 -7.01 -1.75
N ALA A 101 14.84 -6.26 -1.47
CA ALA A 101 14.35 -6.02 -0.10
C ALA A 101 13.87 -7.32 0.57
N LEU A 102 13.10 -8.15 -0.15
CA LEU A 102 12.70 -9.47 0.33
C LEU A 102 13.89 -10.40 0.54
N GLU A 103 14.84 -10.43 -0.39
CA GLU A 103 16.04 -11.27 -0.26
C GLU A 103 16.90 -10.85 0.95
N THR A 104 17.02 -9.55 1.20
CA THR A 104 17.68 -9.02 2.41
C THR A 104 16.96 -9.45 3.68
N ALA A 105 15.63 -9.48 3.64
CA ALA A 105 14.79 -9.99 4.73
C ALA A 105 14.82 -11.53 4.87
N GLY A 106 15.53 -12.23 3.98
CA GLY A 106 15.67 -13.70 3.99
C GLY A 106 14.56 -14.44 3.25
N PHE A 107 13.81 -13.76 2.37
CA PHE A 107 12.73 -14.35 1.58
C PHE A 107 13.02 -14.27 0.09
N LEU A 108 12.85 -15.40 -0.62
CA LEU A 108 12.92 -15.39 -2.07
C LEU A 108 11.57 -14.91 -2.65
N PRO A 109 11.55 -14.05 -3.67
CA PRO A 109 10.32 -13.66 -4.37
C PRO A 109 9.47 -14.85 -4.83
N ALA A 110 10.13 -15.95 -5.26
CA ALA A 110 9.46 -17.19 -5.64
C ALA A 110 8.73 -17.91 -4.48
N SER A 111 8.96 -17.52 -3.24
CA SER A 111 8.26 -18.09 -2.07
C SER A 111 6.92 -17.42 -1.77
N VAL A 112 6.59 -16.33 -2.46
CA VAL A 112 5.31 -15.61 -2.35
C VAL A 112 4.24 -16.36 -3.15
N ASN A 113 3.10 -16.64 -2.51
CA ASN A 113 1.98 -17.35 -3.13
C ASN A 113 0.91 -16.39 -3.68
N VAL A 114 0.77 -15.22 -3.04
CA VAL A 114 -0.18 -14.19 -3.43
C VAL A 114 0.48 -12.83 -3.33
N VAL A 115 0.33 -12.00 -4.35
CA VAL A 115 0.58 -10.57 -4.29
C VAL A 115 -0.77 -9.86 -4.26
N ALA A 116 -1.09 -9.20 -3.15
CA ALA A 116 -2.32 -8.45 -2.98
C ALA A 116 -2.03 -6.96 -3.20
N MET A 117 -2.66 -6.38 -4.21
CA MET A 117 -2.53 -4.96 -4.53
C MET A 117 -3.67 -4.18 -3.90
N SER A 118 -3.39 -3.06 -3.22
CA SER A 118 -4.46 -2.15 -2.81
C SER A 118 -5.09 -1.51 -4.03
N HIS A 119 -4.27 -1.14 -5.01
CA HIS A 119 -4.64 -0.62 -6.33
C HIS A 119 -3.43 -0.73 -7.28
N LEU A 120 -3.57 -0.29 -8.53
CA LEU A 120 -2.56 -0.53 -9.56
C LEU A 120 -1.80 0.74 -10.00
N HIS A 121 -1.72 1.77 -9.16
CA HIS A 121 -0.86 2.92 -9.46
C HIS A 121 0.62 2.50 -9.54
N PHE A 122 1.42 3.32 -10.24
CA PHE A 122 2.82 3.02 -10.57
C PHE A 122 3.70 2.73 -9.34
N ASP A 123 3.41 3.37 -8.21
CA ASP A 123 4.17 3.26 -6.96
C ASP A 123 3.73 2.10 -6.06
N HIS A 124 2.72 1.37 -6.49
CA HIS A 124 2.24 0.13 -5.85
C HIS A 124 2.52 -1.10 -6.72
N ALA A 125 2.25 -1.02 -8.02
CA ALA A 125 2.28 -2.16 -8.93
C ALA A 125 3.57 -2.28 -9.77
N GLY A 126 4.47 -1.28 -9.75
CA GLY A 126 5.64 -1.26 -10.63
C GLY A 126 6.63 -2.40 -10.37
N GLY A 127 6.70 -2.91 -9.15
CA GLY A 127 7.56 -4.03 -8.80
C GLY A 127 7.05 -5.42 -9.19
N LEU A 128 5.89 -5.52 -9.84
CA LEU A 128 5.38 -6.79 -10.39
C LEU A 128 6.27 -7.36 -11.49
N LEU A 129 6.97 -6.48 -12.23
CA LEU A 129 7.91 -6.81 -13.29
C LEU A 129 9.35 -6.46 -12.89
N ARG A 130 10.27 -7.34 -13.23
CA ARG A 130 11.71 -7.11 -13.18
C ARG A 130 12.16 -6.21 -14.34
N ALA A 131 13.40 -5.74 -14.28
CA ALA A 131 14.01 -4.92 -15.33
C ALA A 131 13.98 -5.61 -16.72
N ASP A 132 14.14 -6.93 -16.76
CA ASP A 132 14.09 -7.75 -17.98
C ASP A 132 12.68 -8.03 -18.52
N GLY A 133 11.65 -7.60 -17.79
CA GLY A 133 10.23 -7.82 -18.12
C GLY A 133 9.64 -9.13 -17.62
N GLU A 134 10.44 -9.95 -16.94
CA GLU A 134 9.97 -11.20 -16.32
C GLU A 134 9.19 -10.93 -15.02
N ARG A 135 8.42 -11.91 -14.58
CA ARG A 135 7.69 -11.86 -13.31
C ARG A 135 8.61 -11.77 -12.12
N THR A 136 8.44 -10.77 -11.27
CA THR A 136 9.15 -10.71 -9.99
C THR A 136 8.74 -11.86 -9.07
N PHE A 137 7.46 -12.24 -9.11
CA PHE A 137 6.87 -13.29 -8.26
C PHE A 137 6.35 -14.44 -9.14
N PRO A 138 7.21 -15.36 -9.60
CA PRO A 138 6.84 -16.35 -10.62
C PRO A 138 5.75 -17.34 -10.19
N ASN A 139 5.61 -17.58 -8.88
CA ASN A 139 4.65 -18.52 -8.31
C ASN A 139 3.40 -17.85 -7.73
N ALA A 140 3.36 -16.51 -7.72
CA ALA A 140 2.26 -15.79 -7.11
C ALA A 140 1.09 -15.55 -8.09
N ARG A 141 -0.13 -15.64 -7.57
CA ARG A 141 -1.27 -15.01 -8.20
C ARG A 141 -1.36 -13.55 -7.74
N ILE A 142 -1.75 -12.64 -8.63
CA ILE A 142 -1.92 -11.23 -8.33
C ILE A 142 -3.39 -10.99 -8.04
N VAL A 143 -3.68 -10.42 -6.87
CA VAL A 143 -5.03 -10.13 -6.41
C VAL A 143 -5.27 -8.63 -6.44
N ALA A 144 -6.20 -8.18 -7.29
CA ALA A 144 -6.75 -6.83 -7.34
C ALA A 144 -8.23 -6.89 -7.74
N GLN A 145 -8.99 -5.86 -7.42
CA GLN A 145 -10.38 -5.76 -7.84
C GLN A 145 -10.49 -5.70 -9.38
N MET A 146 -11.52 -6.33 -9.93
CA MET A 146 -11.76 -6.35 -11.37
C MET A 146 -11.95 -4.93 -11.91
N ALA A 147 -12.67 -4.08 -11.19
CA ALA A 147 -12.87 -2.69 -11.52
C ALA A 147 -11.55 -1.88 -11.58
N GLU A 148 -10.53 -2.26 -10.78
CA GLU A 148 -9.21 -1.62 -10.83
C GLU A 148 -8.48 -1.93 -12.14
N TRP A 149 -8.52 -3.18 -12.59
CA TRP A 149 -7.94 -3.57 -13.88
C TRP A 149 -8.61 -2.88 -15.06
N GLU A 150 -9.94 -2.73 -15.03
CA GLU A 150 -10.71 -2.05 -16.07
C GLU A 150 -10.28 -0.58 -16.20
N VAL A 151 -10.13 0.11 -15.09
CA VAL A 151 -9.70 1.52 -15.06
C VAL A 151 -8.23 1.66 -15.42
N ALA A 152 -7.36 0.82 -14.87
CA ALA A 152 -5.91 0.88 -15.10
C ALA A 152 -5.53 0.70 -16.58
N LEU A 153 -6.30 -0.09 -17.32
CA LEU A 153 -6.09 -0.35 -18.74
C LEU A 153 -7.03 0.46 -19.65
N GLY A 154 -7.83 1.34 -19.07
CA GLY A 154 -8.73 2.25 -19.79
C GLY A 154 -8.00 3.42 -20.44
N ASP A 155 -8.74 4.24 -21.14
CA ASP A 155 -8.23 5.37 -21.93
C ASP A 155 -8.52 6.74 -21.30
N ASN A 156 -8.89 6.79 -20.01
CA ASN A 156 -9.18 8.04 -19.33
C ASN A 156 -7.92 8.92 -19.24
N PRO A 157 -7.89 10.09 -19.92
CA PRO A 157 -6.68 10.92 -20.02
C PRO A 157 -6.22 11.49 -18.66
N ARG A 158 -7.10 11.57 -17.66
CA ARG A 158 -6.75 11.98 -16.31
C ARG A 158 -5.87 10.95 -15.61
N LEU A 159 -6.09 9.66 -15.88
CA LEU A 159 -5.51 8.54 -15.14
C LEU A 159 -4.24 7.98 -15.76
N VAL A 160 -3.93 8.31 -17.02
CA VAL A 160 -2.74 7.81 -17.74
C VAL A 160 -1.44 8.00 -16.99
N ALA A 161 -1.30 9.07 -16.20
CA ALA A 161 -0.07 9.34 -15.43
C ALA A 161 0.04 8.51 -14.14
N SER A 162 -1.04 7.90 -13.70
CA SER A 162 -1.07 7.08 -12.49
C SER A 162 -0.77 5.60 -12.76
N TYR A 163 -1.02 5.13 -13.99
CA TYR A 163 -0.88 3.72 -14.37
C TYR A 163 0.19 3.53 -15.44
N VAL A 164 1.07 2.55 -15.26
CA VAL A 164 2.03 2.16 -16.30
C VAL A 164 1.38 1.10 -17.20
N GLN A 165 0.47 1.55 -18.08
CA GLN A 165 -0.39 0.67 -18.90
C GLN A 165 0.37 -0.41 -19.68
N PRO A 166 1.51 -0.15 -20.34
CA PRO A 166 2.24 -1.19 -21.08
C PRO A 166 2.71 -2.34 -20.16
N GLU A 167 3.06 -2.04 -18.91
CA GLU A 167 3.50 -3.03 -17.93
C GLU A 167 2.30 -3.79 -17.37
N LEU A 168 1.23 -3.09 -17.01
CA LEU A 168 0.01 -3.71 -16.52
C LEU A 168 -0.66 -4.61 -17.56
N ALA A 169 -0.58 -4.28 -18.85
CA ALA A 169 -1.07 -5.14 -19.92
C ALA A 169 -0.34 -6.49 -19.95
N LEU A 170 0.98 -6.50 -19.72
CA LEU A 170 1.75 -7.75 -19.62
C LEU A 170 1.36 -8.56 -18.37
N VAL A 171 1.11 -7.85 -17.26
CA VAL A 171 0.77 -8.48 -15.98
C VAL A 171 -0.66 -9.03 -15.96
N LYS A 172 -1.58 -8.39 -16.70
CA LYS A 172 -3.01 -8.76 -16.72
C LYS A 172 -3.24 -10.24 -17.01
N ASP A 173 -2.53 -10.78 -17.99
CA ASP A 173 -2.70 -12.17 -18.40
C ASP A 173 -2.18 -13.17 -17.36
N TRP A 174 -1.33 -12.71 -16.42
CA TRP A 174 -0.86 -13.53 -15.32
C TRP A 174 -1.87 -13.61 -14.18
N GLY A 175 -2.72 -12.60 -14.04
CA GLY A 175 -3.58 -12.37 -12.90
C GLY A 175 -4.99 -12.91 -12.99
N ALA A 176 -5.38 -13.52 -14.12
CA ALA A 176 -6.78 -13.95 -14.36
C ALA A 176 -7.38 -14.84 -13.25
N GLN A 177 -6.55 -15.52 -12.48
CA GLN A 177 -6.98 -16.36 -11.34
C GLN A 177 -7.08 -15.57 -10.00
N GLY A 178 -6.62 -14.33 -9.96
CA GLY A 178 -6.58 -13.47 -8.77
C GLY A 178 -7.53 -12.27 -8.83
N TRP A 179 -8.28 -12.11 -9.92
CA TRP A 179 -9.25 -11.02 -10.03
C TRP A 179 -10.41 -11.27 -9.08
N VAL A 180 -10.69 -10.26 -8.27
CA VAL A 180 -11.77 -10.34 -7.28
C VAL A 180 -12.82 -9.28 -7.59
N ASP A 181 -14.05 -9.59 -7.24
CA ASP A 181 -15.16 -8.67 -7.25
C ASP A 181 -15.78 -8.70 -5.84
N GLY A 182 -15.67 -7.58 -5.14
CA GLY A 182 -16.11 -7.47 -3.77
C GLY A 182 -15.11 -7.98 -2.73
N GLU A 183 -15.61 -8.14 -1.50
CA GLU A 183 -14.84 -8.67 -0.38
C GLU A 183 -14.48 -10.15 -0.60
N ARG A 184 -13.21 -10.50 -0.32
CA ARG A 184 -12.72 -11.86 -0.54
C ARG A 184 -11.63 -12.25 0.45
N GLU A 185 -11.80 -13.37 1.14
CA GLU A 185 -10.70 -14.04 1.82
C GLU A 185 -9.76 -14.67 0.76
N ILE A 186 -8.52 -14.21 0.71
CA ILE A 186 -7.52 -14.62 -0.29
C ILE A 186 -6.59 -15.73 0.21
N LEU A 187 -6.35 -15.78 1.50
CA LEU A 187 -5.81 -16.91 2.28
C LEU A 187 -6.50 -16.89 3.64
N PRO A 188 -6.55 -18.02 4.38
CA PRO A 188 -7.15 -18.06 5.71
C PRO A 188 -6.61 -16.93 6.60
N GLY A 189 -7.50 -16.09 7.11
CA GLY A 189 -7.20 -14.93 7.93
C GLY A 189 -6.75 -13.69 7.15
N VAL A 190 -6.63 -13.72 5.82
CA VAL A 190 -6.26 -12.56 4.99
C VAL A 190 -7.38 -12.22 4.02
N THR A 191 -8.02 -11.08 4.23
CA THR A 191 -9.17 -10.62 3.45
C THR A 191 -8.87 -9.31 2.73
N VAL A 192 -9.24 -9.22 1.46
CA VAL A 192 -9.29 -7.94 0.73
C VAL A 192 -10.71 -7.37 0.80
N VAL A 193 -10.81 -6.07 1.08
CA VAL A 193 -12.07 -5.36 1.28
C VAL A 193 -12.11 -4.15 0.35
N PRO A 194 -13.02 -4.09 -0.62
CA PRO A 194 -13.15 -2.93 -1.51
C PRO A 194 -13.43 -1.66 -0.72
N THR A 195 -12.74 -0.60 -1.06
CA THR A 195 -12.93 0.70 -0.44
C THR A 195 -13.37 1.76 -1.45
N GLY A 196 -12.91 1.65 -2.69
CA GLY A 196 -13.10 2.73 -3.66
C GLY A 196 -12.38 4.01 -3.21
N GLY A 197 -12.84 5.14 -3.70
CA GLY A 197 -12.42 6.46 -3.28
C GLY A 197 -11.11 6.92 -3.92
N HIS A 198 -9.98 6.35 -3.52
CA HIS A 198 -8.68 6.70 -4.08
C HIS A 198 -8.58 6.30 -5.56
N SER A 199 -8.94 5.08 -5.89
CA SER A 199 -9.22 4.63 -7.26
C SER A 199 -10.52 3.84 -7.31
N THR A 200 -11.03 3.53 -8.49
CA THR A 200 -12.32 2.81 -8.64
C THR A 200 -12.30 1.46 -7.95
N GLY A 201 -11.21 0.72 -8.09
CA GLY A 201 -11.06 -0.63 -7.53
C GLY A 201 -10.12 -0.69 -6.33
N HIS A 202 -9.85 0.44 -5.66
CA HIS A 202 -9.02 0.43 -4.45
C HIS A 202 -9.60 -0.48 -3.38
N GLN A 203 -8.73 -1.22 -2.68
CA GLN A 203 -9.09 -2.15 -1.61
C GLN A 203 -8.12 -2.07 -0.44
N ALA A 204 -8.61 -2.36 0.76
CA ALA A 204 -7.80 -2.60 1.95
C ALA A 204 -7.46 -4.08 2.06
N VAL A 205 -6.36 -4.39 2.77
CA VAL A 205 -6.01 -5.76 3.17
C VAL A 205 -6.11 -5.87 4.69
N ILE A 206 -6.99 -6.75 5.16
CA ILE A 206 -7.23 -6.99 6.59
C ILE A 206 -6.66 -8.36 6.94
N VAL A 207 -5.78 -8.39 7.94
CA VAL A 207 -5.12 -9.62 8.43
C VAL A 207 -5.60 -9.90 9.84
N ARG A 208 -6.23 -11.05 10.04
CA ARG A 208 -6.73 -11.49 11.35
C ARG A 208 -5.91 -12.67 11.85
N GLY A 209 -5.22 -12.49 12.97
CA GLY A 209 -4.57 -13.58 13.69
C GLY A 209 -5.60 -14.53 14.28
N GLY A 210 -5.25 -15.80 14.33
CA GLY A 210 -6.12 -16.84 14.92
C GLY A 210 -5.90 -17.07 16.41
N GLY A 211 -6.81 -17.80 17.04
CA GLY A 211 -6.74 -18.21 18.46
C GLY A 211 -7.17 -17.12 19.45
N ASP A 212 -7.17 -17.49 20.74
CA ASP A 212 -7.47 -16.55 21.84
C ASP A 212 -6.42 -15.45 21.89
N GLY A 213 -6.85 -14.18 21.78
CA GLY A 213 -5.97 -13.02 21.75
C GLY A 213 -5.37 -12.70 20.37
N GLY A 214 -5.89 -13.29 19.30
CA GLY A 214 -5.53 -12.92 17.93
C GLY A 214 -5.75 -11.42 17.68
N ARG A 215 -4.77 -10.79 17.00
CA ARG A 215 -4.82 -9.35 16.68
C ARG A 215 -5.18 -9.14 15.22
N THR A 216 -5.79 -8.01 14.94
CA THR A 216 -6.08 -7.56 13.58
C THR A 216 -5.07 -6.51 13.14
N LEU A 217 -4.57 -6.65 11.90
CA LEU A 217 -3.76 -5.63 11.23
C LEU A 217 -4.48 -5.24 9.93
N ALA A 218 -4.51 -3.95 9.65
CA ALA A 218 -5.05 -3.39 8.43
C ALA A 218 -3.98 -2.63 7.63
N PHE A 219 -3.85 -2.97 6.36
CA PHE A 219 -3.17 -2.16 5.36
C PHE A 219 -4.24 -1.47 4.52
N LEU A 220 -4.40 -0.17 4.71
CA LEU A 220 -5.49 0.61 4.12
C LEU A 220 -5.11 1.30 2.79
N GLY A 221 -3.94 0.94 2.23
CA GLY A 221 -3.42 1.56 1.01
C GLY A 221 -3.36 3.08 1.13
N ASP A 222 -3.74 3.76 0.07
CA ASP A 222 -3.65 5.22 -0.01
C ASP A 222 -4.80 5.98 0.66
N LEU A 223 -5.75 5.27 1.27
CA LEU A 223 -6.65 5.92 2.23
C LEU A 223 -5.95 6.34 3.52
N LEU A 224 -4.84 5.66 3.89
CA LEU A 224 -4.06 5.98 5.08
C LEU A 224 -2.56 5.92 4.79
N MET A 225 -2.08 6.79 3.90
CA MET A 225 -0.69 6.79 3.43
C MET A 225 0.32 7.36 4.45
N ARG A 226 -0.09 8.35 5.24
CA ARG A 226 0.75 9.11 6.17
C ARG A 226 -0.04 9.49 7.43
N PRO A 227 0.60 9.86 8.56
CA PRO A 227 -0.09 10.24 9.80
C PRO A 227 -1.17 11.31 9.63
N TRP A 228 -0.93 12.31 8.79
CA TRP A 228 -1.89 13.37 8.51
C TRP A 228 -3.16 12.89 7.79
N ALA A 229 -3.07 11.78 7.04
CA ALA A 229 -4.22 11.17 6.37
C ALA A 229 -5.22 10.53 7.35
N ALA A 230 -4.89 10.43 8.65
CA ALA A 230 -5.82 10.02 9.69
C ALA A 230 -6.99 11.01 9.89
N ASN A 231 -6.89 12.24 9.38
CA ASN A 231 -8.06 13.12 9.25
C ASN A 231 -8.87 12.68 8.01
N PRO A 232 -10.10 12.15 8.16
CA PRO A 232 -10.87 11.65 7.01
C PRO A 232 -11.18 12.72 5.96
N ARG A 233 -11.25 14.00 6.36
CA ARG A 233 -11.53 15.11 5.45
C ARG A 233 -10.36 15.50 4.56
N TRP A 234 -9.16 14.97 4.85
CA TRP A 234 -7.96 15.25 4.06
C TRP A 234 -7.81 14.18 3.00
N VAL A 235 -8.02 14.59 1.77
CA VAL A 235 -7.92 13.77 0.57
C VAL A 235 -6.85 14.35 -0.34
N THR A 236 -6.29 13.50 -1.19
CA THR A 236 -5.24 13.91 -2.13
C THR A 236 -5.83 14.39 -3.46
N SER A 237 -5.01 15.02 -4.30
CA SER A 237 -5.38 15.29 -5.70
C SER A 237 -5.42 14.03 -6.56
N PHE A 238 -4.91 12.91 -6.03
CA PHE A 238 -4.89 11.61 -6.70
C PHE A 238 -6.16 10.80 -6.44
N ASP A 239 -6.99 11.20 -5.46
CA ASP A 239 -8.26 10.54 -5.22
C ASP A 239 -9.22 10.81 -6.39
N ASP A 240 -9.66 9.74 -7.06
CA ASP A 240 -10.59 9.84 -8.18
C ASP A 240 -12.00 10.22 -7.69
N PHE A 241 -12.36 9.72 -6.50
CA PHE A 241 -13.66 9.94 -5.86
C PHE A 241 -13.47 10.48 -4.43
N PRO A 242 -13.04 11.75 -4.26
CA PRO A 242 -12.62 12.26 -2.96
C PRO A 242 -13.73 12.27 -1.90
N LEU A 243 -15.00 12.44 -2.29
CA LEU A 243 -16.13 12.35 -1.34
C LEU A 243 -16.34 10.91 -0.85
N GLU A 244 -16.14 9.92 -1.69
CA GLU A 244 -16.18 8.52 -1.31
C GLU A 244 -15.01 8.18 -0.38
N SER A 245 -13.79 8.64 -0.69
CA SER A 245 -12.62 8.51 0.20
C SER A 245 -12.92 9.02 1.60
N VAL A 246 -13.55 10.20 1.75
CA VAL A 246 -13.93 10.77 3.07
C VAL A 246 -14.84 9.82 3.83
N LEU A 247 -15.89 9.29 3.18
CA LEU A 247 -16.86 8.41 3.82
C LEU A 247 -16.24 7.08 4.23
N ARG A 248 -15.46 6.46 3.33
CA ARG A 248 -14.81 5.17 3.60
C ARG A 248 -13.72 5.28 4.66
N LYS A 249 -12.94 6.36 4.67
CA LYS A 249 -11.99 6.67 5.75
C LYS A 249 -12.72 6.78 7.10
N ALA A 250 -13.81 7.53 7.17
CA ALA A 250 -14.55 7.69 8.42
C ALA A 250 -15.07 6.35 8.95
N GLU A 251 -15.61 5.50 8.09
CA GLU A 251 -16.12 4.17 8.42
C GLU A 251 -14.99 3.23 8.90
N LEU A 252 -13.95 3.04 8.08
CA LEU A 252 -12.86 2.12 8.38
C LEU A 252 -12.03 2.56 9.58
N PHE A 253 -11.83 3.87 9.76
CA PHE A 253 -11.07 4.39 10.89
C PHE A 253 -11.85 4.24 12.21
N ALA A 254 -13.18 4.37 12.17
CA ALA A 254 -14.03 4.07 13.32
C ALA A 254 -13.90 2.59 13.70
N GLN A 255 -14.02 1.69 12.75
CA GLN A 255 -13.86 0.26 12.98
C GLN A 255 -12.46 -0.07 13.51
N ALA A 256 -11.41 0.50 12.91
CA ALA A 256 -10.02 0.27 13.36
C ALA A 256 -9.79 0.69 14.81
N VAL A 257 -10.44 1.78 15.26
CA VAL A 257 -10.38 2.21 16.66
C VAL A 257 -11.20 1.29 17.56
N ASP A 258 -12.43 0.97 17.16
CA ASP A 258 -13.36 0.20 18.00
C ASP A 258 -12.89 -1.26 18.19
N GLU A 259 -12.18 -1.82 17.21
CA GLU A 259 -11.63 -3.18 17.23
C GLU A 259 -10.10 -3.22 17.55
N ASP A 260 -9.50 -2.08 17.89
CA ASP A 260 -8.08 -1.95 18.25
C ASP A 260 -7.12 -2.52 17.18
N TRP A 261 -7.32 -2.14 15.92
CA TRP A 261 -6.48 -2.62 14.83
C TRP A 261 -5.08 -1.99 14.86
N ILE A 262 -4.08 -2.79 14.51
CA ILE A 262 -2.78 -2.29 14.07
C ILE A 262 -2.97 -1.78 12.65
N VAL A 263 -2.48 -0.58 12.34
CA VAL A 263 -2.53 -0.03 10.98
C VAL A 263 -1.12 0.19 10.43
N VAL A 264 -0.98 -0.04 9.12
CA VAL A 264 0.26 0.20 8.39
C VAL A 264 0.03 1.33 7.40
N LEU A 265 0.93 2.33 7.41
CA LEU A 265 0.92 3.47 6.51
C LEU A 265 1.73 3.16 5.24
N SER A 266 1.12 3.25 4.07
CA SER A 266 1.74 2.88 2.79
C SER A 266 3.00 3.71 2.46
N HIS A 267 3.05 4.98 2.87
CA HIS A 267 4.09 5.92 2.44
C HIS A 267 4.83 6.63 3.58
N GLU A 268 4.69 6.16 4.81
CA GLU A 268 5.38 6.74 5.97
C GLU A 268 6.82 6.20 6.10
N PRO A 269 7.87 7.06 6.05
CA PRO A 269 9.24 6.58 6.05
C PRO A 269 9.82 6.24 7.43
N GLN A 270 9.29 6.82 8.52
CA GLN A 270 9.92 6.71 9.84
C GLN A 270 9.14 5.82 10.80
N HIS A 271 7.84 6.00 10.86
CA HIS A 271 6.95 5.34 11.82
C HIS A 271 5.72 4.75 11.12
N PRO A 272 5.91 3.77 10.22
CA PRO A 272 4.84 3.27 9.35
C PRO A 272 3.80 2.41 10.07
N VAL A 273 4.06 1.97 11.29
CA VAL A 273 3.17 1.08 12.04
C VAL A 273 2.67 1.73 13.31
N GLY A 274 1.39 1.64 13.54
CA GLY A 274 0.75 2.26 14.70
C GLY A 274 -0.72 1.90 14.85
N ARG A 275 -1.47 2.79 15.46
CA ARG A 275 -2.91 2.68 15.71
C ARG A 275 -3.60 3.99 15.41
N LEU A 276 -4.88 3.90 15.12
CA LEU A 276 -5.76 5.07 15.09
C LEU A 276 -6.41 5.24 16.46
N VAL A 277 -6.51 6.50 16.90
CA VAL A 277 -7.20 6.86 18.14
C VAL A 277 -8.23 7.97 17.85
N ARG A 278 -9.32 8.01 18.60
CA ARG A 278 -10.29 9.11 18.49
C ARG A 278 -9.70 10.39 19.07
N ASP A 279 -9.82 11.47 18.33
CA ASP A 279 -9.47 12.82 18.75
C ASP A 279 -10.66 13.75 18.48
N ARG A 280 -11.59 13.86 19.45
CA ARG A 280 -12.87 14.57 19.33
C ARG A 280 -13.73 14.02 18.17
N ASP A 281 -13.92 14.83 17.11
CA ASP A 281 -14.66 14.49 15.89
C ASP A 281 -13.75 13.94 14.75
N ARG A 282 -12.47 13.61 15.05
CA ARG A 282 -11.47 13.16 14.10
C ARG A 282 -10.78 11.90 14.60
N PHE A 283 -9.84 11.46 13.78
CA PHE A 283 -8.89 10.41 14.17
C PHE A 283 -7.47 10.98 14.12
N ARG A 284 -6.60 10.39 14.91
CA ARG A 284 -5.17 10.68 14.96
C ARG A 284 -4.41 9.36 14.92
N TYR A 285 -3.30 9.36 14.19
CA TYR A 285 -2.38 8.24 14.17
C TYR A 285 -1.41 8.34 15.36
N GLU A 286 -1.15 7.20 16.00
CA GLU A 286 -0.13 7.02 17.03
C GLU A 286 0.78 5.89 16.61
N ALA A 287 2.09 6.17 16.47
CA ALA A 287 3.11 5.17 16.18
C ALA A 287 3.32 4.21 17.35
N THR A 288 3.65 2.92 17.08
CA THR A 288 3.90 1.88 18.10
C THR A 288 5.26 1.22 17.91
#